data_fda638d0e39406903a36db06832c31c8
#
_entry.id   fda638d0e39406903a36db06832c31c8
#
_cell.length_a   1.000
_cell.length_b   1.000
_cell.length_c   1.000
_cell.angle_alpha   90.00
_cell.angle_beta   90.00
_cell.angle_gamma   90.00
#
_symmetry.space_group_name_H-M   'P 1'
#
loop_
_entity.id
_entity.type
_entity.pdbx_description
1 polymer ?
#
loop_
_entity_poly.entity_id
_entity_poly.type
_entity_poly.pdbx_seq_one_letter_code
_entity_poly.pdbx_strand_id
1 'polypeptide(L)'
;MFSKDMKLAYLLDFYIDLFDEHTAAVMRAYYEDDLSLAEIAAGEGISRQGVRHIIKKCEEHILFLEDRLGLARLQAVKNEALAELSEIRNSLPVGTADEVATGMDEVITKLKGV
;
A
#
# COMPACT_ATOMS: atom_id res chain seq x y z
N MET A 1 -19.17 14.97 -9.86
CA MET A 1 -19.25 13.77 -9.03
C MET A 1 -17.87 13.45 -8.45
N PHE A 2 -17.84 13.15 -7.16
CA PHE A 2 -16.58 12.81 -6.49
C PHE A 2 -16.31 11.31 -6.72
N SER A 3 -15.25 10.98 -7.44
CA SER A 3 -14.94 9.60 -7.78
C SER A 3 -13.63 9.18 -7.11
N LYS A 4 -13.55 7.90 -6.75
CA LYS A 4 -12.36 7.31 -6.12
C LYS A 4 -11.27 7.05 -7.14
N ASP A 5 -10.04 7.32 -6.73
CA ASP A 5 -8.84 6.98 -7.49
C ASP A 5 -8.26 5.68 -6.92
N MET A 6 -8.27 4.63 -7.73
CA MET A 6 -7.78 3.31 -7.29
C MET A 6 -6.28 3.31 -6.99
N LYS A 7 -5.51 4.19 -7.65
CA LYS A 7 -4.09 4.37 -7.32
C LYS A 7 -3.94 4.91 -5.91
N LEU A 8 -4.77 5.88 -5.52
CA LEU A 8 -4.74 6.43 -4.17
C LEU A 8 -5.20 5.41 -3.13
N ALA A 9 -6.16 4.56 -3.47
CA ALA A 9 -6.57 3.47 -2.60
C ALA A 9 -5.40 2.54 -2.29
N TYR A 10 -4.61 2.21 -3.31
CA TYR A 10 -3.41 1.39 -3.16
C TYR A 10 -2.34 2.09 -2.33
N LEU A 11 -2.06 3.36 -2.61
CA LEU A 11 -1.05 4.14 -1.88
C LEU A 11 -1.43 4.36 -0.41
N LEU A 12 -2.70 4.46 -0.11
CA LEU A 12 -3.20 4.69 1.24
C LEU A 12 -2.63 3.67 2.23
N ASP A 13 -2.58 2.40 1.86
CA ASP A 13 -2.09 1.33 2.73
C ASP A 13 -0.65 1.54 3.18
N PHE A 14 0.15 2.23 2.37
CA PHE A 14 1.56 2.49 2.70
C PHE A 14 1.75 3.67 3.65
N TYR A 15 0.80 4.60 3.67
CA TYR A 15 0.99 5.89 4.34
C TYR A 15 -0.04 6.22 5.41
N ILE A 16 -1.09 5.40 5.57
CA ILE A 16 -2.21 5.72 6.45
C ILE A 16 -1.79 5.92 7.91
N ASP A 17 -0.77 5.19 8.37
CA ASP A 17 -0.30 5.27 9.74
C ASP A 17 0.43 6.58 10.06
N LEU A 18 0.73 7.38 9.04
CA LEU A 18 1.33 8.71 9.22
C LEU A 18 0.30 9.80 9.53
N PHE A 19 -0.99 9.48 9.40
CA PHE A 19 -2.08 10.44 9.62
C PHE A 19 -2.69 10.24 10.99
N ASP A 20 -3.35 11.30 11.51
CA ASP A 20 -4.06 11.18 12.78
C ASP A 20 -5.25 10.22 12.66
N GLU A 21 -5.76 9.78 13.82
CA GLU A 21 -6.84 8.79 13.86
C GLU A 21 -8.11 9.25 13.14
N HIS A 22 -8.44 10.53 13.26
CA HIS A 22 -9.63 11.09 12.61
C HIS A 22 -9.51 11.05 11.08
N THR A 23 -8.38 11.52 10.55
CA THR A 23 -8.10 11.47 9.10
C THR A 23 -8.09 10.03 8.61
N ALA A 24 -7.41 9.14 9.32
CA ALA A 24 -7.35 7.73 8.96
C ALA A 24 -8.74 7.09 8.95
N ALA A 25 -9.58 7.40 9.93
CA ALA A 25 -10.95 6.88 9.99
C ALA A 25 -11.78 7.33 8.79
N VAL A 26 -11.67 8.60 8.41
CA VAL A 26 -12.37 9.13 7.23
C VAL A 26 -11.89 8.44 5.95
N MET A 27 -10.59 8.28 5.80
CA MET A 27 -10.01 7.65 4.62
C MET A 27 -10.39 6.18 4.49
N ARG A 28 -10.38 5.44 5.60
CA ARG A 28 -10.82 4.04 5.61
C ARG A 28 -12.31 3.91 5.31
N ALA A 29 -13.13 4.77 5.89
CA ALA A 29 -14.56 4.77 5.63
C ALA A 29 -14.85 4.98 4.14
N TYR A 30 -14.11 5.88 3.52
CA TYR A 30 -14.29 6.19 2.11
C TYR A 30 -13.74 5.11 1.18
N TYR A 31 -12.50 4.67 1.40
CA TYR A 31 -11.80 3.75 0.49
C TYR A 31 -12.05 2.26 0.80
N GLU A 32 -12.14 1.89 2.07
CA GLU A 32 -12.30 0.49 2.48
C GLU A 32 -13.77 0.11 2.69
N ASP A 33 -14.52 0.94 3.40
CA ASP A 33 -15.92 0.66 3.75
C ASP A 33 -16.92 1.13 2.72
N ASP A 34 -16.44 1.81 1.69
CA ASP A 34 -17.23 2.29 0.56
C ASP A 34 -18.41 3.17 0.95
N LEU A 35 -18.25 3.96 2.01
CA LEU A 35 -19.28 4.87 2.47
C LEU A 35 -19.34 6.14 1.62
N SER A 36 -20.54 6.72 1.51
CA SER A 36 -20.74 8.01 0.85
C SER A 36 -20.22 9.15 1.72
N LEU A 37 -19.99 10.30 1.12
CA LEU A 37 -19.62 11.52 1.88
C LEU A 37 -20.65 11.85 2.95
N ALA A 38 -21.95 11.68 2.62
CA ALA A 38 -23.04 11.95 3.57
C ALA A 38 -22.99 10.99 4.76
N GLU A 39 -22.72 9.70 4.51
CA GLU A 39 -22.63 8.70 5.56
C GLU A 39 -21.44 8.96 6.49
N ILE A 40 -20.31 9.31 5.90
CA ILE A 40 -19.10 9.63 6.68
C ILE A 40 -19.34 10.89 7.52
N ALA A 41 -19.93 11.93 6.91
CA ALA A 41 -20.25 13.18 7.59
C ALA A 41 -21.15 12.94 8.81
N ALA A 42 -22.18 12.12 8.65
CA ALA A 42 -23.10 11.79 9.74
C ALA A 42 -22.36 11.04 10.86
N GLY A 43 -21.52 10.08 10.53
CA GLY A 43 -20.78 9.30 11.51
C GLY A 43 -19.72 10.09 12.25
N GLU A 44 -19.07 11.03 11.58
CA GLU A 44 -18.00 11.83 12.17
C GLU A 44 -18.46 13.17 12.78
N GLY A 45 -19.74 13.52 12.61
CA GLY A 45 -20.28 14.75 13.17
C GLY A 45 -19.77 16.02 12.49
N ILE A 46 -19.45 15.96 11.22
CA ILE A 46 -18.97 17.08 10.42
C ILE A 46 -19.80 17.21 9.13
N SER A 47 -19.60 18.29 8.37
CA SER A 47 -20.29 18.48 7.11
C SER A 47 -19.72 17.60 6.00
N ARG A 48 -20.51 17.35 4.95
CA ARG A 48 -20.02 16.64 3.74
C ARG A 48 -18.84 17.38 3.11
N GLN A 49 -18.89 18.70 3.12
CA GLN A 49 -17.80 19.52 2.61
C GLN A 49 -16.53 19.33 3.45
N GLY A 50 -16.69 19.21 4.77
CA GLY A 50 -15.58 18.91 5.67
C GLY A 50 -14.95 17.56 5.39
N VAL A 51 -15.76 16.54 5.14
CA VAL A 51 -15.29 15.19 4.74
C VAL A 51 -14.49 15.28 3.44
N ARG A 52 -15.06 15.94 2.43
CA ARG A 52 -14.41 16.11 1.13
C ARG A 52 -13.05 16.80 1.27
N HIS A 53 -12.99 17.84 2.13
CA HIS A 53 -11.76 18.56 2.39
C HIS A 53 -10.69 17.65 3.00
N ILE A 54 -11.06 16.85 4.00
CA ILE A 54 -10.14 15.88 4.64
C ILE A 54 -9.60 14.90 3.62
N ILE A 55 -10.46 14.31 2.80
CA ILE A 55 -10.09 13.33 1.78
C ILE A 55 -9.10 13.95 0.79
N LYS A 56 -9.43 15.12 0.25
CA LYS A 56 -8.59 15.80 -0.74
C LYS A 56 -7.22 16.16 -0.18
N LYS A 57 -7.18 16.69 1.03
CA LYS A 57 -5.93 17.04 1.70
C LYS A 57 -5.06 15.81 1.94
N CYS A 58 -5.67 14.72 2.40
CA CYS A 58 -4.95 13.48 2.63
C CYS A 58 -4.41 12.90 1.32
N GLU A 59 -5.21 12.90 0.26
CA GLU A 59 -4.80 12.43 -1.07
C GLU A 59 -3.58 13.19 -1.59
N GLU A 60 -3.61 14.51 -1.48
CA GLU A 60 -2.48 15.36 -1.89
C GLU A 60 -1.22 15.03 -1.08
N HIS A 61 -1.39 14.83 0.22
CA HIS A 61 -0.28 14.49 1.10
C HIS A 61 0.31 13.11 0.77
N ILE A 62 -0.53 12.13 0.49
CA ILE A 62 -0.11 10.78 0.08
C ILE A 62 0.71 10.84 -1.21
N LEU A 63 0.25 11.59 -2.21
CA LEU A 63 0.98 11.76 -3.47
C LEU A 63 2.34 12.42 -3.23
N PHE A 64 2.40 13.41 -2.37
CA PHE A 64 3.64 14.06 -1.98
C PHE A 64 4.59 13.06 -1.30
N LEU A 65 4.09 12.29 -0.34
CA LEU A 65 4.89 11.30 0.38
C LEU A 65 5.44 10.22 -0.56
N GLU A 66 4.61 9.72 -1.47
CA GLU A 66 5.06 8.71 -2.44
C GLU A 66 6.11 9.28 -3.39
N ASP A 67 5.94 10.51 -3.84
CA ASP A 67 6.94 11.18 -4.68
C ASP A 67 8.29 11.28 -3.97
N ARG A 68 8.28 11.56 -2.67
CA ARG A 68 9.50 11.75 -1.88
C ARG A 68 10.09 10.46 -1.35
N LEU A 69 9.26 9.55 -0.87
CA LEU A 69 9.70 8.32 -0.18
C LEU A 69 9.69 7.09 -1.05
N GLY A 70 8.73 6.99 -1.97
CA GLY A 70 8.64 5.88 -2.91
C GLY A 70 8.41 4.52 -2.27
N LEU A 71 7.69 4.43 -1.13
CA LEU A 71 7.46 3.16 -0.43
C LEU A 71 6.69 2.15 -1.27
N ALA A 72 5.66 2.61 -1.99
CA ALA A 72 4.87 1.73 -2.85
C ALA A 72 5.70 1.24 -4.04
N ARG A 73 6.49 2.14 -4.64
CA ARG A 73 7.39 1.80 -5.74
C ARG A 73 8.46 0.80 -5.28
N LEU A 74 9.05 1.02 -4.11
CA LEU A 74 10.04 0.11 -3.54
C LEU A 74 9.45 -1.27 -3.32
N GLN A 75 8.24 -1.34 -2.77
CA GLN A 75 7.54 -2.60 -2.54
C GLN A 75 7.26 -3.33 -3.85
N ALA A 76 6.83 -2.60 -4.89
CA ALA A 76 6.57 -3.19 -6.21
C ALA A 76 7.83 -3.80 -6.82
N VAL A 77 8.95 -3.08 -6.76
CA VAL A 77 10.25 -3.58 -7.28
C VAL A 77 10.70 -4.79 -6.48
N LYS A 78 10.56 -4.74 -5.15
CA LYS A 78 10.91 -5.86 -4.28
C LYS A 78 10.09 -7.11 -4.62
N ASN A 79 8.79 -6.96 -4.80
CA ASN A 79 7.90 -8.07 -5.14
C ASN A 79 8.23 -8.67 -6.51
N GLU A 80 8.52 -7.83 -7.48
CA GLU A 80 8.94 -8.27 -8.82
C GLU A 80 10.26 -9.05 -8.76
N ALA A 81 11.24 -8.52 -8.05
CA ALA A 81 12.54 -9.19 -7.87
C ALA A 81 12.39 -10.53 -7.14
N LEU A 82 11.53 -10.59 -6.13
CA LEU A 82 11.24 -11.84 -5.41
C LEU A 82 10.59 -12.88 -6.32
N ALA A 83 9.67 -12.48 -7.18
CA ALA A 83 9.03 -13.38 -8.13
C ALA A 83 10.05 -13.94 -9.10
N GLU A 84 10.91 -13.10 -9.66
CA GLU A 84 11.98 -13.51 -10.57
C GLU A 84 12.96 -14.46 -9.88
N LEU A 85 13.37 -14.13 -8.66
CA LEU A 85 14.29 -14.95 -7.88
C LEU A 85 13.69 -16.32 -7.57
N SER A 86 12.40 -16.36 -7.25
CA SER A 86 11.69 -17.62 -7.00
C SER A 86 11.63 -18.51 -8.26
N GLU A 87 11.42 -17.90 -9.42
CA GLU A 87 11.45 -18.62 -10.70
C GLU A 87 12.84 -19.21 -10.97
N ILE A 88 13.90 -18.45 -10.76
CA ILE A 88 15.28 -18.92 -10.91
C ILE A 88 15.54 -20.09 -9.97
N ARG A 89 15.13 -19.95 -8.71
CA ARG A 89 15.27 -21.00 -7.69
C ARG A 89 14.59 -22.29 -8.14
N ASN A 90 13.37 -22.21 -8.64
CA ASN A 90 12.59 -23.37 -9.08
C ASN A 90 13.10 -23.98 -10.39
N SER A 91 13.90 -23.24 -11.13
CA SER A 91 14.47 -23.68 -12.42
C SER A 91 15.88 -24.25 -12.29
N LEU A 92 16.41 -24.38 -11.08
CA LEU A 92 17.76 -24.91 -10.88
C LEU A 92 17.86 -26.31 -11.46
N PRO A 93 18.96 -26.62 -12.18
CA PRO A 93 19.16 -27.95 -12.80
C PRO A 93 19.19 -29.06 -11.75
N VAL A 94 18.78 -30.25 -12.16
CA VAL A 94 18.94 -31.47 -11.37
C VAL A 94 20.43 -31.69 -11.11
N GLY A 95 20.79 -31.95 -9.84
CA GLY A 95 22.18 -32.11 -9.45
C GLY A 95 22.83 -30.84 -8.94
N THR A 96 22.10 -29.73 -8.90
CA THR A 96 22.56 -28.51 -8.24
C THR A 96 22.76 -28.81 -6.76
N ALA A 97 23.88 -28.33 -6.21
CA ALA A 97 24.18 -28.52 -4.79
C ALA A 97 23.09 -27.97 -3.89
N ASP A 98 22.70 -28.72 -2.84
CA ASP A 98 21.69 -28.31 -1.88
C ASP A 98 22.02 -26.96 -1.22
N GLU A 99 23.30 -26.67 -1.04
CA GLU A 99 23.78 -25.41 -0.48
C GLU A 99 23.33 -24.20 -1.30
N VAL A 100 23.34 -24.32 -2.63
CA VAL A 100 22.90 -23.23 -3.52
C VAL A 100 21.40 -22.99 -3.35
N ALA A 101 20.61 -24.04 -3.38
CA ALA A 101 19.16 -23.96 -3.21
C ALA A 101 18.79 -23.39 -1.83
N THR A 102 19.44 -23.89 -0.78
CA THR A 102 19.21 -23.44 0.60
C THR A 102 19.61 -21.98 0.77
N GLY A 103 20.76 -21.57 0.23
CA GLY A 103 21.20 -20.18 0.26
C GLY A 103 20.22 -19.24 -0.42
N MET A 104 19.67 -19.62 -1.56
CA MET A 104 18.64 -18.82 -2.26
C MET A 104 17.37 -18.74 -1.44
N ASP A 105 16.93 -19.82 -0.83
CA ASP A 105 15.72 -19.85 0.01
C ASP A 105 15.89 -18.93 1.24
N GLU A 106 17.06 -18.89 1.83
CA GLU A 106 17.36 -18.00 2.95
C GLU A 106 17.28 -16.52 2.54
N VAL A 107 17.83 -16.17 1.39
CA VAL A 107 17.75 -14.79 0.86
C VAL A 107 16.32 -14.41 0.56
N ILE A 108 15.56 -15.30 -0.08
CA ILE A 108 14.14 -15.08 -0.39
C ILE A 108 13.36 -14.81 0.91
N THR A 109 13.60 -15.62 1.94
CA THR A 109 12.93 -15.48 3.24
C THR A 109 13.24 -14.14 3.89
N LYS A 110 14.50 -13.71 3.85
CA LYS A 110 14.91 -12.39 4.37
C LYS A 110 14.17 -11.25 3.67
N LEU A 111 14.11 -11.30 2.34
CA LEU A 111 13.47 -10.26 1.56
C LEU A 111 11.96 -10.20 1.77
N LYS A 112 11.32 -11.34 2.01
CA LYS A 112 9.88 -11.39 2.32
C LYS A 112 9.56 -10.77 3.67
N GLY A 113 10.50 -10.81 4.61
CA GLY A 113 10.31 -10.27 5.95
C GLY A 113 10.56 -8.77 6.10
N VAL A 114 10.90 -8.11 5.03
CA VAL A 114 11.21 -6.66 5.05
C VAL A 114 9.98 -5.84 4.66
#